data_b6f74f21cb52dc3eb3cd914561d60dfc
#
_entry.id   b6f74f21cb52dc3eb3cd914561d60dfc
#
_cell.length_a   1.000
_cell.length_b   1.000
_cell.length_c   1.000
_cell.angle_alpha   90.00
_cell.angle_beta   90.00
_cell.angle_gamma   90.00
#
_symmetry.space_group_name_H-M   'P 1'
#
loop_
_entity.id
_entity.type
_entity.pdbx_description
1 polymer ?
#
loop_
_entity_poly.entity_id
_entity_poly.type
_entity_poly.pdbx_seq_one_letter_code
_entity_poly.pdbx_strand_id
1 'polypeptide(L)'
;MNMSLEKYIENIITWASTKGIKLIIGILMLYIGWKIVNKLVKIMNRTLQRRNVDATLSSFLDTFVEIALKIIVVVIFMGYVGIDTAGIAALVASAGVAIGLALQGSLSNFAGGVIILLIRPFNVGDYVEGSGHSGTIEKIGIFYTHMTTVDNKLILIPNGNLANGSIVNYSAKELRRVDLTFGVGYEEDIIKVKRVLSNIIDAHESILKTPEPFIALSAHGDSAVNFVVRVLCNNKDYWKIYFDLLEQVKLKFDEENISIPYPQMDLHIKRNILSE
;
A
#
# COMPACT_ATOMS: atom_id res chain seq x y z
N MET A 1 -55.93 20.84 -52.64
CA MET A 1 -54.72 20.23 -52.06
C MET A 1 -54.52 18.88 -52.74
N ASN A 2 -54.09 18.88 -54.00
CA ASN A 2 -53.76 17.67 -54.78
C ASN A 2 -52.27 17.73 -55.08
N MET A 3 -51.48 17.12 -54.24
CA MET A 3 -50.10 16.73 -54.61
C MET A 3 -50.23 15.69 -55.72
N SER A 4 -49.66 15.92 -56.92
CA SER A 4 -49.75 15.00 -58.06
C SER A 4 -49.07 13.69 -57.67
N LEU A 5 -49.58 12.56 -58.10
CA LEU A 5 -49.06 11.22 -57.90
C LEU A 5 -47.56 11.14 -58.23
N GLU A 6 -47.09 11.91 -59.21
CA GLU A 6 -45.68 12.03 -59.60
C GLU A 6 -44.78 12.54 -58.44
N LYS A 7 -45.22 13.57 -57.71
CA LYS A 7 -44.49 14.12 -56.57
C LYS A 7 -44.39 13.14 -55.39
N TYR A 8 -45.39 12.29 -55.16
CA TYR A 8 -45.35 11.22 -54.20
C TYR A 8 -44.34 10.15 -54.59
N ILE A 9 -44.33 9.77 -55.88
CA ILE A 9 -43.40 8.79 -56.42
C ILE A 9 -41.94 9.30 -56.34
N GLU A 10 -41.70 10.53 -56.76
CA GLU A 10 -40.38 11.17 -56.65
C GLU A 10 -39.86 11.25 -55.20
N ASN A 11 -40.73 11.67 -54.27
CA ASN A 11 -40.38 11.69 -52.86
C ASN A 11 -40.05 10.30 -52.27
N ILE A 12 -40.77 9.26 -52.68
CA ILE A 12 -40.51 7.89 -52.26
C ILE A 12 -39.17 7.37 -52.84
N ILE A 13 -38.91 7.64 -54.14
CA ILE A 13 -37.66 7.25 -54.79
C ILE A 13 -36.47 7.97 -54.17
N THR A 14 -36.58 9.26 -53.92
CA THR A 14 -35.55 10.09 -53.27
C THR A 14 -35.31 9.64 -51.83
N TRP A 15 -36.37 9.32 -51.08
CA TRP A 15 -36.28 8.77 -49.75
C TRP A 15 -35.61 7.38 -49.74
N ALA A 16 -36.05 6.49 -50.65
CA ALA A 16 -35.51 5.12 -50.76
C ALA A 16 -34.04 5.11 -51.21
N SER A 17 -33.65 6.00 -52.13
CA SER A 17 -32.26 6.07 -52.63
C SER A 17 -31.28 6.71 -51.64
N THR A 18 -31.73 7.61 -50.75
CA THR A 18 -30.86 8.31 -49.81
C THR A 18 -30.93 7.73 -48.41
N LYS A 19 -32.14 7.60 -47.85
CA LYS A 19 -32.33 7.10 -46.48
C LYS A 19 -32.42 5.56 -46.41
N GLY A 20 -33.01 4.91 -47.45
CA GLY A 20 -33.13 3.45 -47.49
C GLY A 20 -31.79 2.74 -47.59
N ILE A 21 -30.87 3.23 -48.42
CA ILE A 21 -29.52 2.70 -48.54
C ILE A 21 -28.75 2.85 -47.22
N LYS A 22 -28.86 4.03 -46.57
CA LYS A 22 -28.24 4.24 -45.25
C LYS A 22 -28.79 3.26 -44.22
N LEU A 23 -30.08 2.98 -44.20
CA LEU A 23 -30.69 2.04 -43.27
C LEU A 23 -30.18 0.60 -43.52
N ILE A 24 -30.09 0.17 -44.78
CA ILE A 24 -29.58 -1.17 -45.13
C ILE A 24 -28.13 -1.32 -44.69
N ILE A 25 -27.27 -0.34 -44.99
CA ILE A 25 -25.88 -0.33 -44.57
C ILE A 25 -25.79 -0.32 -43.03
N GLY A 26 -26.62 0.50 -42.36
CA GLY A 26 -26.67 0.55 -40.90
C GLY A 26 -27.04 -0.80 -40.26
N ILE A 27 -28.08 -1.47 -40.81
CA ILE A 27 -28.47 -2.80 -40.34
C ILE A 27 -27.33 -3.85 -40.55
N LEU A 28 -26.62 -3.75 -41.68
CA LEU A 28 -25.46 -4.61 -41.94
C LEU A 28 -24.35 -4.32 -40.96
N MET A 29 -24.05 -3.05 -40.65
CA MET A 29 -23.07 -2.65 -39.62
C MET A 29 -23.47 -3.15 -38.22
N LEU A 30 -24.75 -3.03 -37.86
CA LEU A 30 -25.30 -3.54 -36.61
C LEU A 30 -25.12 -5.06 -36.51
N TYR A 31 -25.46 -5.79 -37.57
CA TYR A 31 -25.28 -7.26 -37.62
C TYR A 31 -23.82 -7.67 -37.51
N ILE A 32 -22.92 -7.01 -38.23
CA ILE A 32 -21.48 -7.27 -38.17
C ILE A 32 -20.94 -6.92 -36.76
N GLY A 33 -21.31 -5.75 -36.23
CA GLY A 33 -20.92 -5.34 -34.88
C GLY A 33 -21.37 -6.33 -33.83
N TRP A 34 -22.62 -6.81 -33.92
CA TRP A 34 -23.13 -7.84 -33.01
C TRP A 34 -22.35 -9.16 -33.08
N LYS A 35 -21.99 -9.60 -34.30
CA LYS A 35 -21.11 -10.77 -34.47
C LYS A 35 -19.72 -10.57 -33.91
N ILE A 36 -19.14 -9.37 -34.08
CA ILE A 36 -17.84 -9.02 -33.51
C ILE A 36 -17.88 -9.08 -32.00
N VAL A 37 -18.91 -8.44 -31.38
CA VAL A 37 -19.09 -8.46 -29.92
C VAL A 37 -19.18 -9.91 -29.40
N ASN A 38 -20.05 -10.73 -29.97
CA ASN A 38 -20.21 -12.12 -29.58
C ASN A 38 -18.91 -12.92 -29.74
N LYS A 39 -18.11 -12.63 -30.78
CA LYS A 39 -16.81 -13.28 -30.99
C LYS A 39 -15.80 -12.85 -29.92
N LEU A 40 -15.75 -11.55 -29.59
CA LEU A 40 -14.87 -11.00 -28.53
C LEU A 40 -15.19 -11.59 -27.16
N VAL A 41 -16.48 -11.61 -26.79
CA VAL A 41 -16.94 -12.21 -25.52
C VAL A 41 -16.58 -13.70 -25.46
N LYS A 42 -16.77 -14.43 -26.57
CA LYS A 42 -16.40 -15.85 -26.64
C LYS A 42 -14.89 -16.10 -26.50
N ILE A 43 -14.06 -15.23 -27.07
CA ILE A 43 -12.60 -15.29 -26.91
C ILE A 43 -12.23 -15.01 -25.45
N MET A 44 -12.82 -13.97 -24.84
CA MET A 44 -12.62 -13.61 -23.44
C MET A 44 -12.99 -14.77 -22.52
N ASN A 45 -14.18 -15.35 -22.68
CA ASN A 45 -14.64 -16.49 -21.88
C ASN A 45 -13.68 -17.70 -21.98
N ARG A 46 -13.25 -18.05 -23.19
CA ARG A 46 -12.27 -19.13 -23.39
C ARG A 46 -10.93 -18.85 -22.68
N THR A 47 -10.51 -17.59 -22.67
CA THR A 47 -9.27 -17.19 -22.00
C THR A 47 -9.41 -17.26 -20.48
N LEU A 48 -10.53 -16.81 -19.93
CA LEU A 48 -10.85 -16.87 -18.50
C LEU A 48 -10.92 -18.32 -18.01
N GLN A 49 -11.61 -19.21 -18.78
CA GLN A 49 -11.69 -20.63 -18.46
C GLN A 49 -10.33 -21.32 -18.47
N ARG A 50 -9.46 -21.00 -19.43
CA ARG A 50 -8.08 -21.53 -19.49
C ARG A 50 -7.22 -21.10 -18.29
N ARG A 51 -7.54 -19.97 -17.68
CA ARG A 51 -6.86 -19.41 -16.50
C ARG A 51 -7.48 -19.89 -15.19
N ASN A 52 -8.45 -20.82 -15.23
CA ASN A 52 -9.18 -21.32 -14.06
C ASN A 52 -9.80 -20.20 -13.21
N VAL A 53 -10.30 -19.15 -13.87
CA VAL A 53 -11.05 -18.07 -13.19
C VAL A 53 -12.38 -18.66 -12.72
N ASP A 54 -12.81 -18.25 -11.52
CA ASP A 54 -14.10 -18.67 -10.96
C ASP A 54 -15.24 -18.51 -11.96
N ALA A 55 -16.12 -19.52 -12.02
CA ALA A 55 -17.20 -19.57 -13.01
C ALA A 55 -18.20 -18.42 -12.86
N THR A 56 -18.47 -18.01 -11.61
CA THR A 56 -19.40 -16.90 -11.30
C THR A 56 -18.82 -15.57 -11.78
N LEU A 57 -17.53 -15.34 -11.51
CA LEU A 57 -16.82 -14.14 -11.95
C LEU A 57 -16.73 -14.10 -13.48
N SER A 58 -16.43 -15.22 -14.13
CA SER A 58 -16.37 -15.31 -15.59
C SER A 58 -17.72 -14.99 -16.23
N SER A 59 -18.82 -15.56 -15.71
CA SER A 59 -20.17 -15.30 -16.19
C SER A 59 -20.59 -13.84 -16.01
N PHE A 60 -20.24 -13.25 -14.87
CA PHE A 60 -20.50 -11.81 -14.60
C PHE A 60 -19.76 -10.92 -15.61
N LEU A 61 -18.45 -11.17 -15.81
CA LEU A 61 -17.64 -10.39 -16.75
C LEU A 61 -18.13 -10.54 -18.19
N ASP A 62 -18.51 -11.75 -18.61
CA ASP A 62 -19.05 -12.01 -19.94
C ASP A 62 -20.31 -11.17 -20.17
N THR A 63 -21.27 -11.23 -19.23
CA THR A 63 -22.53 -10.51 -19.34
C THR A 63 -22.31 -8.98 -19.32
N PHE A 64 -21.45 -8.50 -18.41
CA PHE A 64 -21.16 -7.07 -18.28
C PHE A 64 -20.51 -6.50 -19.57
N VAL A 65 -19.45 -7.16 -20.06
CA VAL A 65 -18.74 -6.74 -21.28
C VAL A 65 -19.65 -6.86 -22.51
N GLU A 66 -20.45 -7.91 -22.61
CA GLU A 66 -21.40 -8.10 -23.69
C GLU A 66 -22.42 -6.96 -23.77
N ILE A 67 -23.05 -6.63 -22.64
CA ILE A 67 -24.03 -5.52 -22.57
C ILE A 67 -23.37 -4.18 -22.92
N ALA A 68 -22.22 -3.88 -22.32
CA ALA A 68 -21.49 -2.64 -22.57
C ALA A 68 -21.13 -2.45 -24.05
N LEU A 69 -20.56 -3.47 -24.67
CA LEU A 69 -20.19 -3.43 -26.09
C LEU A 69 -21.41 -3.37 -27.01
N LYS A 70 -22.52 -4.07 -26.70
CA LYS A 70 -23.76 -4.00 -27.47
C LYS A 70 -24.39 -2.61 -27.42
N ILE A 71 -24.37 -1.95 -26.25
CA ILE A 71 -24.84 -0.54 -26.13
C ILE A 71 -24.03 0.35 -27.07
N ILE A 72 -22.70 0.23 -27.09
CA ILE A 72 -21.84 1.03 -27.98
C ILE A 72 -22.20 0.78 -29.45
N VAL A 73 -22.36 -0.48 -29.87
CA VAL A 73 -22.75 -0.82 -31.26
C VAL A 73 -24.09 -0.22 -31.63
N VAL A 74 -25.08 -0.26 -30.72
CA VAL A 74 -26.40 0.35 -30.95
C VAL A 74 -26.31 1.87 -31.09
N VAL A 75 -25.55 2.56 -30.24
CA VAL A 75 -25.35 4.00 -30.31
C VAL A 75 -24.67 4.40 -31.62
N ILE A 76 -23.67 3.67 -32.08
CA ILE A 76 -23.00 3.90 -33.37
C ILE A 76 -23.99 3.72 -34.53
N PHE A 77 -24.81 2.66 -34.50
CA PHE A 77 -25.83 2.40 -35.49
C PHE A 77 -26.85 3.57 -35.55
N MET A 78 -27.36 4.01 -34.39
CA MET A 78 -28.34 5.12 -34.34
C MET A 78 -27.77 6.42 -34.94
N GLY A 79 -26.52 6.76 -34.57
CA GLY A 79 -25.81 7.92 -35.11
C GLY A 79 -25.62 7.83 -36.64
N TYR A 80 -25.29 6.63 -37.16
CA TYR A 80 -25.13 6.42 -38.59
C TYR A 80 -26.43 6.60 -39.37
N VAL A 81 -27.55 6.13 -38.84
CA VAL A 81 -28.88 6.28 -39.48
C VAL A 81 -29.39 7.71 -39.40
N GLY A 82 -28.77 8.55 -38.55
CA GLY A 82 -29.13 9.98 -38.40
C GLY A 82 -30.11 10.23 -37.27
N ILE A 83 -30.22 9.29 -36.31
CA ILE A 83 -30.97 9.51 -35.07
C ILE A 83 -30.06 10.30 -34.13
N ASP A 84 -30.59 11.35 -33.51
CA ASP A 84 -29.82 12.08 -32.49
C ASP A 84 -29.50 11.20 -31.29
N THR A 85 -28.24 10.98 -31.09
CA THR A 85 -27.70 10.13 -29.99
C THR A 85 -27.21 10.95 -28.81
N ALA A 86 -27.31 12.28 -28.83
CA ALA A 86 -26.77 13.15 -27.78
C ALA A 86 -27.37 12.82 -26.40
N GLY A 87 -28.68 12.61 -26.31
CA GLY A 87 -29.34 12.21 -25.05
C GLY A 87 -28.91 10.86 -24.56
N ILE A 88 -28.73 9.87 -25.46
CA ILE A 88 -28.29 8.52 -25.09
C ILE A 88 -26.82 8.56 -24.66
N ALA A 89 -25.97 9.28 -25.38
CA ALA A 89 -24.57 9.48 -25.03
C ALA A 89 -24.41 10.12 -23.63
N ALA A 90 -25.25 11.14 -23.33
CA ALA A 90 -25.28 11.77 -22.01
C ALA A 90 -25.70 10.80 -20.91
N LEU A 91 -26.69 9.94 -21.14
CA LEU A 91 -27.10 8.91 -20.18
C LEU A 91 -25.97 7.86 -19.93
N VAL A 92 -25.33 7.36 -20.99
CA VAL A 92 -24.22 6.43 -20.91
C VAL A 92 -23.03 7.04 -20.17
N ALA A 93 -22.70 8.31 -20.48
CA ALA A 93 -21.64 9.04 -19.77
C ALA A 93 -21.96 9.20 -18.28
N SER A 94 -23.19 9.59 -17.93
CA SER A 94 -23.63 9.71 -16.53
C SER A 94 -23.57 8.38 -15.78
N ALA A 95 -24.00 7.28 -16.41
CA ALA A 95 -23.89 5.93 -15.85
C ALA A 95 -22.42 5.52 -15.67
N GLY A 96 -21.56 5.86 -16.65
CA GLY A 96 -20.11 5.62 -16.57
C GLY A 96 -19.45 6.34 -15.39
N VAL A 97 -19.82 7.60 -15.17
CA VAL A 97 -19.34 8.37 -13.99
C VAL A 97 -19.82 7.73 -12.69
N ALA A 98 -21.10 7.35 -12.60
CA ALA A 98 -21.64 6.70 -11.41
C ALA A 98 -20.92 5.38 -11.08
N ILE A 99 -20.68 4.53 -12.10
CA ILE A 99 -19.91 3.28 -11.94
C ILE A 99 -18.46 3.58 -11.55
N GLY A 100 -17.82 4.57 -12.18
CA GLY A 100 -16.46 4.99 -11.86
C GLY A 100 -16.31 5.43 -10.41
N LEU A 101 -17.24 6.21 -9.89
CA LEU A 101 -17.28 6.64 -8.49
C LEU A 101 -17.52 5.43 -7.55
N ALA A 102 -18.43 4.53 -7.91
CA ALA A 102 -18.68 3.32 -7.11
C ALA A 102 -17.45 2.39 -7.03
N LEU A 103 -16.63 2.35 -8.10
CA LEU A 103 -15.42 1.52 -8.18
C LEU A 103 -14.13 2.26 -7.80
N GLN A 104 -14.22 3.55 -7.40
CA GLN A 104 -13.06 4.41 -7.14
C GLN A 104 -12.04 3.77 -6.19
N GLY A 105 -12.50 3.16 -5.09
CA GLY A 105 -11.61 2.50 -4.13
C GLY A 105 -10.86 1.31 -4.73
N SER A 106 -11.54 0.46 -5.50
CA SER A 106 -10.92 -0.68 -6.16
C SER A 106 -9.91 -0.24 -7.24
N LEU A 107 -10.27 0.78 -8.03
CA LEU A 107 -9.37 1.33 -9.04
C LEU A 107 -8.14 1.99 -8.43
N SER A 108 -8.29 2.69 -7.31
CA SER A 108 -7.18 3.26 -6.53
C SER A 108 -6.24 2.16 -6.04
N ASN A 109 -6.77 1.05 -5.53
CA ASN A 109 -5.96 -0.08 -5.08
C ASN A 109 -5.25 -0.80 -6.23
N PHE A 110 -5.91 -0.94 -7.36
CA PHE A 110 -5.29 -1.47 -8.58
C PHE A 110 -4.11 -0.59 -9.03
N ALA A 111 -4.35 0.73 -9.16
CA ALA A 111 -3.30 1.69 -9.52
C ALA A 111 -2.15 1.68 -8.51
N GLY A 112 -2.45 1.63 -7.21
CA GLY A 112 -1.47 1.49 -6.14
C GLY A 112 -0.61 0.23 -6.29
N GLY A 113 -1.23 -0.92 -6.62
CA GLY A 113 -0.50 -2.16 -6.88
C GLY A 113 0.46 -2.05 -8.06
N VAL A 114 0.02 -1.42 -9.16
CA VAL A 114 0.87 -1.17 -10.33
C VAL A 114 2.04 -0.24 -9.96
N ILE A 115 1.80 0.82 -9.21
CA ILE A 115 2.83 1.77 -8.75
C ILE A 115 3.86 1.05 -7.88
N ILE A 116 3.42 0.24 -6.91
CA ILE A 116 4.32 -0.54 -6.04
C ILE A 116 5.21 -1.47 -6.86
N LEU A 117 4.65 -2.18 -7.86
CA LEU A 117 5.41 -3.09 -8.72
C LEU A 117 6.40 -2.38 -9.65
N LEU A 118 6.10 -1.14 -10.09
CA LEU A 118 6.97 -0.35 -10.96
C LEU A 118 8.09 0.33 -10.18
N ILE A 119 7.75 1.04 -9.09
CA ILE A 119 8.70 1.84 -8.30
C ILE A 119 9.46 0.97 -7.30
N ARG A 120 8.86 -0.11 -6.81
CA ARG A 120 9.41 -1.06 -5.84
C ARG A 120 9.96 -0.38 -4.58
N PRO A 121 9.14 0.35 -3.83
CA PRO A 121 9.56 0.94 -2.56
C PRO A 121 9.93 -0.14 -1.52
N PHE A 122 9.44 -1.35 -1.71
CA PHE A 122 9.78 -2.57 -0.98
C PHE A 122 9.65 -3.79 -1.90
N ASN A 123 10.29 -4.89 -1.52
CA ASN A 123 10.20 -6.17 -2.20
C ASN A 123 9.50 -7.21 -1.30
N VAL A 124 9.12 -8.33 -1.90
CA VAL A 124 8.70 -9.51 -1.13
C VAL A 124 9.88 -9.99 -0.30
N GLY A 125 9.66 -10.22 1.00
CA GLY A 125 10.68 -10.56 1.99
C GLY A 125 11.17 -9.37 2.82
N ASP A 126 10.92 -8.12 2.41
CA ASP A 126 11.29 -6.95 3.21
C ASP A 126 10.41 -6.81 4.44
N TYR A 127 11.02 -6.44 5.57
CA TYR A 127 10.30 -6.00 6.76
C TYR A 127 10.04 -4.50 6.66
N VAL A 128 8.76 -4.15 6.65
CA VAL A 128 8.32 -2.77 6.43
C VAL A 128 7.29 -2.34 7.46
N GLU A 129 7.18 -1.04 7.65
CA GLU A 129 6.10 -0.40 8.39
C GLU A 129 5.35 0.54 7.45
N GLY A 130 4.03 0.38 7.38
CA GLY A 130 3.16 1.20 6.53
C GLY A 130 1.69 1.01 6.90
N SER A 131 0.89 2.03 6.68
CA SER A 131 -0.55 2.02 6.99
C SER A 131 -0.87 1.62 8.44
N GLY A 132 0.01 1.95 9.40
CA GLY A 132 -0.16 1.62 10.82
C GLY A 132 0.16 0.16 11.18
N HIS A 133 0.76 -0.60 10.29
CA HIS A 133 1.16 -1.99 10.50
C HIS A 133 2.64 -2.20 10.20
N SER A 134 3.25 -3.16 10.90
CA SER A 134 4.65 -3.56 10.69
C SER A 134 4.73 -5.07 10.48
N GLY A 135 5.52 -5.51 9.51
CA GLY A 135 5.69 -6.93 9.22
C GLY A 135 6.49 -7.19 7.96
N THR A 136 6.65 -8.46 7.63
CA THR A 136 7.33 -8.92 6.42
C THR A 136 6.35 -9.02 5.27
N ILE A 137 6.70 -8.49 4.11
CA ILE A 137 5.89 -8.59 2.89
C ILE A 137 5.99 -10.01 2.35
N GLU A 138 4.86 -10.73 2.29
CA GLU A 138 4.80 -12.08 1.69
C GLU A 138 4.46 -12.05 0.21
N LYS A 139 3.54 -11.17 -0.17
CA LYS A 139 3.03 -11.12 -1.54
C LYS A 139 2.46 -9.74 -1.86
N ILE A 140 2.73 -9.27 -3.06
CA ILE A 140 2.09 -8.08 -3.63
C ILE A 140 1.02 -8.58 -4.61
N GLY A 141 -0.24 -8.44 -4.24
CA GLY A 141 -1.40 -8.78 -5.08
C GLY A 141 -1.85 -7.59 -5.92
N ILE A 142 -2.89 -7.81 -6.73
CA ILE A 142 -3.42 -6.77 -7.63
C ILE A 142 -4.05 -5.60 -6.84
N PHE A 143 -4.78 -5.90 -5.76
CA PHE A 143 -5.51 -4.92 -4.95
C PHE A 143 -4.95 -4.79 -3.54
N TYR A 144 -4.35 -5.86 -3.02
CA TYR A 144 -3.88 -5.95 -1.65
C TYR A 144 -2.46 -6.49 -1.60
N THR A 145 -1.66 -5.93 -0.71
CA THR A 145 -0.37 -6.47 -0.30
C THR A 145 -0.57 -7.31 0.96
N HIS A 146 0.01 -8.49 0.99
CA HIS A 146 -0.01 -9.43 2.11
C HIS A 146 1.23 -9.19 2.97
N MET A 147 1.01 -8.93 4.24
CA MET A 147 2.06 -8.70 5.24
C MET A 147 1.87 -9.67 6.40
N THR A 148 2.95 -10.29 6.86
CA THR A 148 2.94 -11.16 8.04
C THR A 148 3.68 -10.48 9.19
N THR A 149 3.01 -10.35 10.32
CA THR A 149 3.58 -9.78 11.54
C THR A 149 4.59 -10.74 12.18
N VAL A 150 5.42 -10.24 13.12
CA VAL A 150 6.39 -11.06 13.87
C VAL A 150 5.74 -12.16 14.71
N ASP A 151 4.46 -11.99 15.09
CA ASP A 151 3.65 -12.99 15.79
C ASP A 151 2.81 -13.85 14.83
N ASN A 152 3.21 -13.89 13.55
CA ASN A 152 2.68 -14.75 12.48
C ASN A 152 1.20 -14.52 12.12
N LYS A 153 0.72 -13.27 12.18
CA LYS A 153 -0.61 -12.87 11.71
C LYS A 153 -0.53 -12.30 10.30
N LEU A 154 -1.45 -12.72 9.44
CA LEU A 154 -1.58 -12.18 8.09
C LEU A 154 -2.41 -10.89 8.11
N ILE A 155 -1.85 -9.84 7.53
CA ILE A 155 -2.52 -8.55 7.31
C ILE A 155 -2.66 -8.32 5.81
N LEU A 156 -3.86 -8.00 5.36
CA LEU A 156 -4.16 -7.61 3.98
C LEU A 156 -4.29 -6.09 3.92
N ILE A 157 -3.32 -5.42 3.33
CA ILE A 157 -3.29 -3.95 3.24
C ILE A 157 -3.69 -3.54 1.83
N PRO A 158 -4.72 -2.66 1.66
CA PRO A 158 -5.06 -2.11 0.35
C PRO A 158 -3.84 -1.40 -0.27
N ASN A 159 -3.52 -1.73 -1.53
CA ASN A 159 -2.33 -1.18 -2.19
C ASN A 159 -2.35 0.34 -2.30
N GLY A 160 -3.54 0.94 -2.47
CA GLY A 160 -3.71 2.39 -2.51
C GLY A 160 -3.23 3.08 -1.24
N ASN A 161 -3.43 2.45 -0.07
CA ASN A 161 -2.98 3.00 1.21
C ASN A 161 -1.45 2.97 1.32
N LEU A 162 -0.81 1.89 0.86
CA LEU A 162 0.66 1.80 0.84
C LEU A 162 1.28 2.73 -0.21
N ALA A 163 0.71 2.78 -1.42
CA ALA A 163 1.25 3.60 -2.50
C ALA A 163 1.19 5.11 -2.23
N ASN A 164 0.17 5.56 -1.48
CA ASN A 164 -0.06 6.98 -1.16
C ASN A 164 0.43 7.36 0.24
N GLY A 165 0.81 6.39 1.08
CA GLY A 165 1.27 6.61 2.45
C GLY A 165 2.79 6.62 2.59
N SER A 166 3.26 7.00 3.79
CA SER A 166 4.66 6.83 4.16
C SER A 166 4.96 5.36 4.43
N ILE A 167 6.10 4.90 3.95
CA ILE A 167 6.60 3.54 4.18
C ILE A 167 7.99 3.63 4.80
N VAL A 168 8.19 2.95 5.92
CA VAL A 168 9.53 2.72 6.50
C VAL A 168 9.96 1.32 6.10
N ASN A 169 10.97 1.22 5.25
CA ASN A 169 11.55 -0.06 4.85
C ASN A 169 12.84 -0.32 5.64
N TYR A 170 12.74 -1.23 6.60
CA TYR A 170 13.86 -1.60 7.47
C TYR A 170 14.87 -2.51 6.77
N SER A 171 14.49 -3.16 5.66
CA SER A 171 15.33 -4.10 4.92
C SER A 171 16.07 -3.47 3.74
N ALA A 172 15.67 -2.28 3.30
CA ALA A 172 16.24 -1.62 2.11
C ALA A 172 17.70 -1.18 2.25
N LYS A 173 18.18 -0.97 3.49
CA LYS A 173 19.56 -0.60 3.78
C LYS A 173 20.31 -1.76 4.42
N GLU A 174 21.55 -1.96 4.00
CA GLU A 174 22.41 -3.01 4.56
C GLU A 174 22.78 -2.74 6.00
N LEU A 175 22.93 -1.47 6.35
CA LEU A 175 23.34 -1.03 7.68
C LEU A 175 22.18 -0.42 8.43
N ARG A 176 22.12 -0.70 9.74
CA ARG A 176 21.13 -0.14 10.66
C ARG A 176 21.80 0.29 11.95
N ARG A 177 21.28 1.36 12.56
CA ARG A 177 21.78 1.87 13.83
C ARG A 177 20.93 1.34 14.97
N VAL A 178 21.62 0.76 15.97
CA VAL A 178 21.02 0.38 17.26
C VAL A 178 21.20 1.57 18.20
N ASP A 179 20.10 2.06 18.75
CA ASP A 179 20.05 3.16 19.72
C ASP A 179 19.56 2.59 21.05
N LEU A 180 20.39 2.69 22.09
CA LEU A 180 20.06 2.25 23.45
C LEU A 180 20.32 3.36 24.45
N THR A 181 19.59 3.34 25.57
CA THR A 181 19.78 4.26 26.67
C THR A 181 19.99 3.47 27.96
N PHE A 182 21.04 3.82 28.71
CA PHE A 182 21.39 3.20 29.98
C PHE A 182 21.39 4.26 31.07
N GLY A 183 20.58 4.05 32.12
CA GLY A 183 20.52 4.92 33.28
C GLY A 183 21.41 4.41 34.39
N VAL A 184 22.19 5.30 35.01
CA VAL A 184 23.03 5.03 36.17
C VAL A 184 22.74 6.00 37.32
N GLY A 185 23.13 5.64 38.54
CA GLY A 185 22.96 6.54 39.70
C GLY A 185 23.70 7.85 39.55
N TYR A 186 23.22 8.89 40.21
CA TYR A 186 23.86 10.24 40.23
C TYR A 186 25.23 10.26 40.87
N GLU A 187 25.52 9.25 41.71
CA GLU A 187 26.81 9.08 42.42
C GLU A 187 27.90 8.45 41.52
N GLU A 188 27.53 7.97 40.36
CA GLU A 188 28.43 7.21 39.47
C GLU A 188 29.37 8.15 38.68
N ASP A 189 30.63 7.67 38.54
CA ASP A 189 31.64 8.37 37.75
C ASP A 189 31.32 8.26 36.23
N ILE A 190 31.02 9.37 35.64
CA ILE A 190 30.70 9.51 34.23
C ILE A 190 31.80 8.95 33.31
N ILE A 191 33.07 9.16 33.67
CA ILE A 191 34.23 8.70 32.89
C ILE A 191 34.35 7.17 32.98
N LYS A 192 34.14 6.60 34.19
CA LYS A 192 34.11 5.17 34.39
C LYS A 192 32.99 4.52 33.57
N VAL A 193 31.76 5.05 33.62
CA VAL A 193 30.61 4.54 32.88
C VAL A 193 30.88 4.55 31.37
N LYS A 194 31.36 5.67 30.82
CA LYS A 194 31.71 5.75 29.39
C LYS A 194 32.79 4.72 29.01
N ARG A 195 33.81 4.55 29.81
CA ARG A 195 34.89 3.56 29.57
C ARG A 195 34.35 2.13 29.55
N VAL A 196 33.48 1.76 30.49
CA VAL A 196 32.88 0.43 30.54
C VAL A 196 31.97 0.19 29.31
N LEU A 197 31.15 1.14 28.96
CA LEU A 197 30.32 1.07 27.74
C LEU A 197 31.17 0.92 26.47
N SER A 198 32.26 1.70 26.35
CA SER A 198 33.20 1.59 25.22
C SER A 198 33.81 0.21 25.14
N ASN A 199 34.31 -0.33 26.26
CA ASN A 199 34.94 -1.65 26.30
C ASN A 199 33.96 -2.76 25.85
N ILE A 200 32.70 -2.69 26.27
CA ILE A 200 31.66 -3.66 25.85
C ILE A 200 31.44 -3.56 24.32
N ILE A 201 31.29 -2.35 23.80
CA ILE A 201 31.07 -2.11 22.37
C ILE A 201 32.28 -2.57 21.57
N ASP A 202 33.51 -2.28 22.05
CA ASP A 202 34.74 -2.64 21.35
C ASP A 202 34.98 -4.15 21.30
N ALA A 203 34.54 -4.88 22.33
CA ALA A 203 34.61 -6.33 22.39
C ALA A 203 33.56 -7.02 21.50
N HIS A 204 32.50 -6.33 21.06
CA HIS A 204 31.43 -6.94 20.27
C HIS A 204 31.79 -7.00 18.77
N GLU A 205 31.99 -8.22 18.24
CA GLU A 205 32.47 -8.44 16.86
C GLU A 205 31.53 -7.94 15.76
N SER A 206 30.23 -7.99 15.99
CA SER A 206 29.22 -7.61 14.97
C SER A 206 28.95 -6.11 14.92
N ILE A 207 29.52 -5.32 15.82
CA ILE A 207 29.40 -3.85 15.80
C ILE A 207 30.48 -3.27 14.89
N LEU A 208 30.04 -2.40 13.96
CA LEU A 208 30.95 -1.69 13.08
C LEU A 208 31.70 -0.60 13.84
N LYS A 209 33.03 -0.55 13.63
CA LYS A 209 33.88 0.44 14.26
C LYS A 209 34.02 1.73 13.44
N THR A 210 33.52 1.71 12.22
CA THR A 210 33.48 2.88 11.32
C THR A 210 32.06 3.00 10.74
N PRO A 211 31.38 4.13 10.98
CA PRO A 211 31.77 5.25 11.83
C PRO A 211 31.91 4.85 13.30
N GLU A 212 32.68 5.62 14.06
CA GLU A 212 32.93 5.37 15.48
C GLU A 212 31.62 5.31 16.29
N PRO A 213 31.45 4.32 17.16
CA PRO A 213 30.34 4.24 18.09
C PRO A 213 30.17 5.51 18.93
N PHE A 214 28.94 5.97 19.10
CA PHE A 214 28.66 7.20 19.84
C PHE A 214 28.16 6.88 21.25
N ILE A 215 28.87 7.39 22.27
CA ILE A 215 28.52 7.24 23.68
C ILE A 215 28.53 8.64 24.32
N ALA A 216 27.37 9.08 24.83
CA ALA A 216 27.26 10.38 25.47
C ALA A 216 26.25 10.34 26.63
N LEU A 217 26.45 11.23 27.61
CA LEU A 217 25.40 11.57 28.56
C LEU A 217 24.33 12.32 27.81
N SER A 218 23.08 11.82 27.85
CA SER A 218 21.95 12.32 27.06
C SER A 218 20.95 13.14 27.88
N ALA A 219 20.80 12.82 29.17
CA ALA A 219 19.85 13.52 30.02
C ALA A 219 20.15 13.26 31.51
N HIS A 220 19.75 14.24 32.36
CA HIS A 220 19.57 14.07 33.78
C HIS A 220 18.08 13.75 34.02
N GLY A 221 17.79 12.47 34.34
CA GLY A 221 16.43 12.01 34.63
C GLY A 221 16.07 12.14 36.10
N ASP A 222 14.83 11.83 36.45
CA ASP A 222 14.30 12.00 37.82
C ASP A 222 15.06 11.15 38.85
N SER A 223 15.61 10.00 38.47
CA SER A 223 16.31 9.08 39.37
C SER A 223 17.61 8.54 38.78
N ALA A 224 17.98 8.91 37.57
CA ALA A 224 19.14 8.39 36.87
C ALA A 224 19.79 9.42 35.96
N VAL A 225 21.11 9.27 35.77
CA VAL A 225 21.84 9.93 34.68
C VAL A 225 21.82 8.99 33.46
N ASN A 226 21.28 9.45 32.35
CA ASN A 226 21.07 8.66 31.17
C ASN A 226 22.20 8.78 30.16
N PHE A 227 22.75 7.66 29.74
CA PHE A 227 23.74 7.56 28.67
C PHE A 227 23.12 6.98 27.43
N VAL A 228 23.26 7.65 26.29
CA VAL A 228 22.88 7.13 24.99
C VAL A 228 24.07 6.39 24.37
N VAL A 229 23.79 5.21 23.82
CA VAL A 229 24.72 4.39 23.02
C VAL A 229 24.12 4.26 21.64
N ARG A 230 24.89 4.62 20.61
CA ARG A 230 24.50 4.46 19.22
C ARG A 230 25.58 3.71 18.48
N VAL A 231 25.26 2.54 17.97
CA VAL A 231 26.18 1.69 17.23
C VAL A 231 25.60 1.30 15.88
N LEU A 232 26.45 1.19 14.87
CA LEU A 232 26.06 0.76 13.53
C LEU A 232 26.38 -0.72 13.36
N CYS A 233 25.49 -1.43 12.69
CA CYS A 233 25.65 -2.86 12.42
C CYS A 233 25.01 -3.26 11.09
N ASN A 234 25.28 -4.50 10.64
CA ASN A 234 24.50 -5.07 9.55
C ASN A 234 23.03 -5.27 9.99
N ASN A 235 22.13 -5.04 9.10
CA ASN A 235 20.67 -5.12 9.39
C ASN A 235 20.25 -6.46 9.98
N LYS A 236 20.82 -7.57 9.48
CA LYS A 236 20.58 -8.94 9.99
C LYS A 236 20.96 -9.15 11.45
N ASP A 237 21.94 -8.38 11.95
CA ASP A 237 22.49 -8.53 13.30
C ASP A 237 21.83 -7.57 14.31
N TYR A 238 20.89 -6.71 13.85
CA TYR A 238 20.27 -5.64 14.65
C TYR A 238 19.69 -6.14 15.98
N TRP A 239 18.80 -7.12 15.92
CA TRP A 239 18.13 -7.62 17.12
C TRP A 239 19.07 -8.39 18.04
N LYS A 240 20.04 -9.12 17.47
CA LYS A 240 21.07 -9.80 18.25
C LYS A 240 21.86 -8.77 19.05
N ILE A 241 22.41 -7.76 18.40
CA ILE A 241 23.21 -6.72 19.07
C ILE A 241 22.36 -5.94 20.08
N TYR A 242 21.09 -5.66 19.76
CA TYR A 242 20.19 -4.97 20.67
C TYR A 242 20.05 -5.70 22.01
N PHE A 243 19.78 -7.00 21.98
CA PHE A 243 19.61 -7.79 23.19
C PHE A 243 20.94 -8.12 23.87
N ASP A 244 21.98 -8.44 23.10
CA ASP A 244 23.32 -8.69 23.62
C ASP A 244 23.85 -7.49 24.41
N LEU A 245 23.70 -6.27 23.90
CA LEU A 245 24.14 -5.07 24.60
C LEU A 245 23.34 -4.81 25.88
N LEU A 246 22.03 -5.03 25.89
CA LEU A 246 21.23 -4.90 27.11
C LEU A 246 21.71 -5.84 28.22
N GLU A 247 21.99 -7.09 27.87
CA GLU A 247 22.47 -8.10 28.81
C GLU A 247 23.90 -7.82 29.27
N GLN A 248 24.82 -7.59 28.32
CA GLN A 248 26.24 -7.38 28.65
C GLN A 248 26.47 -6.12 29.48
N VAL A 249 25.74 -5.04 29.19
CA VAL A 249 25.82 -3.82 29.99
C VAL A 249 25.37 -4.08 31.41
N LYS A 250 24.27 -4.83 31.62
CA LYS A 250 23.81 -5.16 32.98
C LYS A 250 24.87 -5.97 33.73
N LEU A 251 25.43 -7.02 33.12
CA LEU A 251 26.44 -7.88 33.72
C LEU A 251 27.73 -7.10 34.08
N LYS A 252 28.19 -6.26 33.11
CA LYS A 252 29.39 -5.46 33.34
C LYS A 252 29.20 -4.34 34.36
N PHE A 253 28.04 -3.73 34.42
CA PHE A 253 27.73 -2.73 35.45
C PHE A 253 27.74 -3.37 36.84
N ASP A 254 27.22 -4.60 37.01
CA ASP A 254 27.25 -5.34 38.25
C ASP A 254 28.71 -5.69 38.66
N GLU A 255 29.53 -6.19 37.72
CA GLU A 255 30.95 -6.50 37.95
C GLU A 255 31.76 -5.26 38.36
N GLU A 256 31.49 -4.13 37.75
CA GLU A 256 32.18 -2.85 37.99
C GLU A 256 31.58 -2.04 39.13
N ASN A 257 30.57 -2.56 39.82
CA ASN A 257 29.83 -1.85 40.90
C ASN A 257 29.27 -0.49 40.39
N ILE A 258 28.72 -0.45 39.20
CA ILE A 258 27.96 0.70 38.66
C ILE A 258 26.48 0.44 38.96
N SER A 259 25.89 1.33 39.75
CA SER A 259 24.51 1.19 40.20
C SER A 259 23.51 1.61 39.13
N ILE A 260 22.54 0.75 38.84
CA ILE A 260 21.32 1.08 38.10
C ILE A 260 20.26 1.43 39.13
N PRO A 261 19.89 2.70 39.31
CA PRO A 261 19.05 3.10 40.43
C PRO A 261 17.61 2.66 40.30
N TYR A 262 17.00 2.29 41.40
CA TYR A 262 15.55 2.24 41.53
C TYR A 262 15.00 3.67 41.61
N PRO A 263 13.67 3.88 41.47
CA PRO A 263 13.06 5.20 41.70
C PRO A 263 13.49 5.77 43.07
N GLN A 264 14.05 6.98 43.06
CA GLN A 264 14.54 7.68 44.23
C GLN A 264 13.51 8.69 44.74
N MET A 265 13.44 8.88 46.05
CA MET A 265 12.55 9.85 46.67
C MET A 265 13.21 10.43 47.92
N ASP A 266 13.25 11.76 47.99
CA ASP A 266 13.67 12.49 49.19
C ASP A 266 12.51 12.60 50.17
N LEU A 267 12.68 12.06 51.40
CA LEU A 267 11.69 12.12 52.44
C LEU A 267 12.06 13.19 53.49
N HIS A 268 11.33 14.29 53.56
CA HIS A 268 11.48 15.29 54.61
C HIS A 268 10.50 15.01 55.75
N ILE A 269 10.96 14.34 56.81
CA ILE A 269 10.13 14.04 58.00
C ILE A 269 10.15 15.25 58.95
N LYS A 270 9.03 16.02 59.00
CA LYS A 270 8.83 17.08 59.98
C LYS A 270 8.34 16.44 61.29
N ARG A 271 9.17 16.45 62.35
CA ARG A 271 8.77 16.01 63.68
C ARG A 271 7.99 17.15 64.35
N ASN A 272 6.68 17.02 64.51
CA ASN A 272 5.93 17.89 65.40
C ASN A 272 6.32 17.57 66.84
N ILE A 273 7.10 18.43 67.45
CA ILE A 273 7.30 18.44 68.90
C ILE A 273 6.06 19.09 69.46
N LEU A 274 5.07 18.26 69.83
CA LEU A 274 4.01 18.75 70.73
C LEU A 274 4.71 19.00 72.07
N SER A 275 4.93 20.28 72.39
CA SER A 275 5.29 20.72 73.74
C SER A 275 4.10 20.43 74.63
N GLU A 276 4.28 19.56 75.64
CA GLU A 276 3.43 19.51 76.81
C GLU A 276 3.42 20.84 77.53
#